data_d5bcea35f89796d1d85e9b818fac3686
#
_entry.id   d5bcea35f89796d1d85e9b818fac3686
#
_cell.length_a   1.000
_cell.length_b   1.000
_cell.length_c   1.000
_cell.angle_alpha   90.00
_cell.angle_beta   90.00
_cell.angle_gamma   90.00
#
_symmetry.space_group_name_H-M   'P 1'
#
loop_
_entity.id
_entity.type
_entity.pdbx_description
1 polymer ?
#
loop_
_entity_poly.entity_id
_entity_poly.type
_entity_poly.pdbx_seq_one_letter_code
_entity_poly.pdbx_strand_id
1 'polypeptide(L)'
;MSHIHINFEHVNYSYEKSVPILQDITFTAHENDSIGLIGANGVGKSTLLRLLVGLNLDYEGSIRVEEMPVVKEMLPKVREKIGYVFQDSDSQLFMSTVFEDVAFAPRNYGLPEEEVEKRVNHALKQIHIEHLRDKQIYKMSGGEKKMASIATILAMTPDIILMDEPSISLDPR
;
A
#
# COMPACT_ATOMS: atom_id res chain seq x y z
N MET A 1 24.69 -10.04 -2.97
CA MET A 1 24.23 -9.23 -1.83
C MET A 1 22.75 -9.00 -2.05
N SER A 2 21.90 -9.27 -1.07
CA SER A 2 20.46 -9.00 -1.17
C SER A 2 20.25 -7.48 -1.25
N HIS A 3 19.41 -7.03 -2.19
CA HIS A 3 19.12 -5.60 -2.36
C HIS A 3 18.25 -5.11 -1.20
N ILE A 4 18.59 -3.94 -0.61
CA ILE A 4 17.81 -3.34 0.47
C ILE A 4 16.64 -2.58 -0.16
N HIS A 5 15.40 -2.97 0.18
CA HIS A 5 14.19 -2.29 -0.31
C HIS A 5 13.67 -1.24 0.67
N ILE A 6 13.78 -1.48 1.98
CA ILE A 6 13.31 -0.56 3.02
C ILE A 6 14.39 -0.47 4.10
N ASN A 7 14.71 0.75 4.52
CA ASN A 7 15.61 1.00 5.64
C ASN A 7 15.05 2.06 6.57
N PHE A 8 15.00 1.74 7.85
CA PHE A 8 14.70 2.67 8.94
C PHE A 8 15.93 2.77 9.83
N GLU A 9 16.37 3.98 10.16
CA GLU A 9 17.51 4.26 11.01
C GLU A 9 17.13 5.28 12.09
N HIS A 10 17.10 4.82 13.34
CA HIS A 10 16.82 5.65 14.52
C HIS A 10 15.57 6.53 14.40
N VAL A 11 14.49 5.97 13.85
CA VAL A 11 13.27 6.72 13.58
C VAL A 11 12.45 6.93 14.83
N ASN A 12 12.18 8.21 15.13
CA ASN A 12 11.28 8.65 16.20
C ASN A 12 10.12 9.44 15.61
N TYR A 13 8.91 9.22 16.13
CA TYR A 13 7.74 9.94 15.67
C TYR A 13 6.70 10.11 16.77
N SER A 14 6.05 11.28 16.77
CA SER A 14 4.94 11.64 17.67
C SER A 14 3.92 12.48 16.90
N TYR A 15 2.63 12.21 17.07
CA TYR A 15 1.58 13.13 16.58
C TYR A 15 1.52 14.41 17.42
N GLU A 16 1.75 14.27 18.73
CA GLU A 16 1.88 15.38 19.68
C GLU A 16 3.23 15.25 20.37
N LYS A 17 3.94 16.37 20.57
CA LYS A 17 5.31 16.38 21.10
C LYS A 17 5.51 15.64 22.43
N SER A 18 4.42 15.47 23.20
CA SER A 18 4.44 14.84 24.54
C SER A 18 4.15 13.34 24.51
N VAL A 19 3.70 12.77 23.39
CA VAL A 19 3.27 11.36 23.32
C VAL A 19 4.02 10.66 22.19
N PRO A 20 5.18 10.02 22.49
CA PRO A 20 5.93 9.28 21.48
C PRO A 20 5.16 8.04 21.03
N ILE A 21 5.05 7.85 19.73
CA ILE A 21 4.41 6.68 19.09
C ILE A 21 5.45 5.69 18.58
N LEU A 22 6.49 6.18 17.93
CA LEU A 22 7.61 5.37 17.50
C LEU A 22 8.87 5.89 18.19
N GLN A 23 9.69 4.98 18.73
CA GLN A 23 10.89 5.31 19.46
C GLN A 23 12.04 4.43 18.98
N ASP A 24 13.08 5.08 18.44
CA ASP A 24 14.33 4.47 18.00
C ASP A 24 14.13 3.24 17.09
N ILE A 25 13.21 3.36 16.12
CA ILE A 25 12.92 2.27 15.19
C ILE A 25 14.07 2.14 14.20
N THR A 26 14.72 0.99 14.22
CA THR A 26 15.80 0.65 13.28
C THR A 26 15.56 -0.76 12.76
N PHE A 27 15.38 -0.90 11.45
CA PHE A 27 15.29 -2.20 10.77
C PHE A 27 15.52 -2.06 9.26
N THR A 28 15.81 -3.17 8.62
CA THR A 28 16.02 -3.27 7.18
C THR A 28 15.16 -4.40 6.63
N ALA A 29 14.50 -4.17 5.49
CA ALA A 29 13.84 -5.20 4.69
C ALA A 29 14.56 -5.35 3.34
N HIS A 30 14.72 -6.58 2.91
CA HIS A 30 15.41 -6.93 1.67
C HIS A 30 14.43 -7.41 0.61
N GLU A 31 14.91 -7.51 -0.61
CA GLU A 31 14.17 -8.10 -1.73
C GLU A 31 13.65 -9.51 -1.37
N ASN A 32 12.37 -9.75 -1.69
CA ASN A 32 11.64 -10.99 -1.39
C ASN A 32 11.36 -11.26 0.10
N ASP A 33 11.62 -10.32 1.01
CA ASP A 33 11.20 -10.47 2.39
C ASP A 33 9.67 -10.37 2.53
N SER A 34 9.12 -11.19 3.43
CA SER A 34 7.73 -11.07 3.91
C SER A 34 7.76 -10.74 5.39
N ILE A 35 7.34 -9.52 5.74
CA ILE A 35 7.46 -8.98 7.10
C ILE A 35 6.08 -8.77 7.72
N GLY A 36 5.84 -9.40 8.88
CA GLY A 36 4.64 -9.20 9.70
C GLY A 36 4.88 -8.23 10.85
N LEU A 37 4.13 -7.13 10.88
CA LEU A 37 4.11 -6.21 12.03
C LEU A 37 3.08 -6.68 13.04
N ILE A 38 3.53 -7.21 14.18
CA ILE A 38 2.69 -7.76 15.24
C ILE A 38 2.74 -6.85 16.46
N GLY A 39 1.60 -6.62 17.09
CA GLY A 39 1.50 -5.81 18.30
C GLY A 39 0.07 -5.40 18.61
N ALA A 40 -0.16 -4.85 19.80
CA ALA A 40 -1.47 -4.37 20.25
C ALA A 40 -2.02 -3.25 19.33
N ASN A 41 -3.34 -3.03 19.40
CA ASN A 41 -3.95 -1.90 18.71
C ASN A 41 -3.41 -0.59 19.30
N GLY A 42 -3.14 0.40 18.42
CA GLY A 42 -2.61 1.70 18.82
C GLY A 42 -1.11 1.75 19.07
N VAL A 43 -0.36 0.63 18.91
CA VAL A 43 1.11 0.60 19.17
C VAL A 43 1.95 1.31 18.10
N GLY A 44 1.34 1.80 17.02
CA GLY A 44 2.05 2.53 15.97
C GLY A 44 2.26 1.77 14.66
N LYS A 45 1.68 0.57 14.47
CA LYS A 45 1.83 -0.22 13.22
C LYS A 45 1.45 0.58 11.97
N SER A 46 0.22 1.11 11.92
CA SER A 46 -0.26 1.93 10.80
C SER A 46 0.52 3.24 10.68
N THR A 47 1.01 3.79 11.79
CA THR A 47 1.87 4.99 11.78
C THR A 47 3.18 4.71 11.06
N LEU A 48 3.83 3.58 11.34
CA LEU A 48 5.06 3.16 10.66
C LEU A 48 4.83 3.06 9.13
N LEU A 49 3.74 2.41 8.72
CA LEU A 49 3.40 2.28 7.30
C LEU A 49 3.12 3.65 6.65
N ARG A 50 2.45 4.57 7.37
CA ARG A 50 2.17 5.94 6.88
C ARG A 50 3.44 6.77 6.73
N LEU A 51 4.43 6.62 7.61
CA LEU A 51 5.74 7.26 7.45
C LEU A 51 6.41 6.77 6.17
N LEU A 52 6.39 5.45 5.92
CA LEU A 52 7.07 4.85 4.78
C LEU A 52 6.52 5.36 3.43
N VAL A 53 5.20 5.62 3.32
CA VAL A 53 4.60 6.20 2.10
C VAL A 53 4.60 7.74 2.10
N GLY A 54 5.20 8.36 3.13
CA GLY A 54 5.31 9.81 3.25
C GLY A 54 3.98 10.52 3.44
N LEU A 55 3.00 9.90 4.14
CA LEU A 55 1.78 10.58 4.59
C LEU A 55 2.07 11.49 5.78
N ASN A 56 3.09 11.15 6.58
CA ASN A 56 3.65 11.99 7.63
C ASN A 56 5.16 12.10 7.38
N LEU A 57 5.70 13.30 7.42
CA LEU A 57 7.12 13.58 7.12
C LEU A 57 7.86 14.23 8.30
N ASP A 58 7.15 14.56 9.38
CA ASP A 58 7.71 15.22 10.56
C ASP A 58 8.23 14.16 11.56
N TYR A 59 9.27 13.44 11.17
CA TYR A 59 9.93 12.43 11.97
C TYR A 59 11.42 12.72 12.12
N GLU A 60 12.04 12.19 13.17
CA GLU A 60 13.49 12.18 13.37
C GLU A 60 14.08 10.86 12.86
N GLY A 61 15.37 10.86 12.49
CA GLY A 61 16.04 9.70 11.92
C GLY A 61 16.00 9.67 10.39
N SER A 62 16.14 8.48 9.80
CA SER A 62 16.15 8.29 8.35
C SER A 62 15.24 7.16 7.92
N ILE A 63 14.44 7.41 6.87
CA ILE A 63 13.65 6.37 6.19
C ILE A 63 14.03 6.40 4.72
N ARG A 64 14.34 5.22 4.16
CA ARG A 64 14.67 5.05 2.75
C ARG A 64 13.86 3.92 2.13
N VAL A 65 13.52 4.12 0.86
CA VAL A 65 12.97 3.08 -0.02
C VAL A 65 13.95 2.92 -1.16
N GLU A 66 14.57 1.75 -1.23
CA GLU A 66 15.79 1.53 -2.02
C GLU A 66 16.85 2.59 -1.61
N GLU A 67 17.38 3.34 -2.58
CA GLU A 67 18.35 4.43 -2.29
C GLU A 67 17.66 5.79 -2.06
N MET A 68 16.33 5.88 -2.20
CA MET A 68 15.56 7.12 -2.14
C MET A 68 15.15 7.46 -0.71
N PRO A 69 15.51 8.64 -0.17
CA PRO A 69 14.98 9.09 1.11
C PRO A 69 13.49 9.43 1.02
N VAL A 70 12.74 9.12 2.07
CA VAL A 70 11.31 9.46 2.17
C VAL A 70 11.19 10.92 2.60
N VAL A 71 11.35 11.83 1.65
CA VAL A 71 11.23 13.29 1.80
C VAL A 71 10.30 13.84 0.72
N LYS A 72 9.75 15.02 0.95
CA LYS A 72 8.69 15.60 0.09
C LYS A 72 9.03 15.59 -1.41
N GLU A 73 10.27 15.91 -1.75
CA GLU A 73 10.76 16.02 -3.12
C GLU A 73 10.83 14.65 -3.83
N MET A 74 11.04 13.58 -3.08
CA MET A 74 11.19 12.21 -3.60
C MET A 74 9.89 11.40 -3.56
N LEU A 75 8.84 11.89 -2.89
CA LEU A 75 7.58 11.13 -2.74
C LEU A 75 6.98 10.61 -4.05
N PRO A 76 6.98 11.34 -5.18
CA PRO A 76 6.45 10.79 -6.43
C PRO A 76 7.14 9.47 -6.81
N LYS A 77 8.48 9.44 -6.77
CA LYS A 77 9.28 8.26 -7.10
C LYS A 77 9.15 7.13 -6.06
N VAL A 78 9.14 7.50 -4.77
CA VAL A 78 8.94 6.53 -3.68
C VAL A 78 7.59 5.84 -3.82
N ARG A 79 6.52 6.60 -4.12
CA ARG A 79 5.16 6.06 -4.28
C ARG A 79 4.95 5.24 -5.54
N GLU A 80 5.77 5.40 -6.56
CA GLU A 80 5.79 4.50 -7.72
C GLU A 80 6.25 3.08 -7.35
N LYS A 81 7.11 2.98 -6.32
CA LYS A 81 7.66 1.70 -5.84
C LYS A 81 6.75 0.98 -4.84
N ILE A 82 5.86 1.69 -4.18
CA ILE A 82 5.07 1.18 -3.05
C ILE A 82 3.59 1.14 -3.39
N GLY A 83 2.99 -0.03 -3.32
CA GLY A 83 1.54 -0.19 -3.24
C GLY A 83 1.07 -0.22 -1.79
N TYR A 84 0.10 0.60 -1.43
CA TYR A 84 -0.48 0.65 -0.08
C TYR A 84 -1.95 0.26 -0.09
N VAL A 85 -2.27 -0.85 0.56
CA VAL A 85 -3.65 -1.31 0.76
C VAL A 85 -4.14 -0.81 2.11
N PHE A 86 -5.12 0.09 2.09
CA PHE A 86 -5.71 0.66 3.30
C PHE A 86 -6.49 -0.39 4.11
N GLN A 87 -6.57 -0.17 5.42
CA GLN A 87 -7.40 -0.97 6.32
C GLN A 87 -8.87 -0.97 5.85
N ASP A 88 -9.42 0.22 5.61
CA ASP A 88 -10.76 0.42 5.10
C ASP A 88 -10.77 0.52 3.56
N SER A 89 -11.39 -0.44 2.91
CA SER A 89 -11.50 -0.50 1.45
C SER A 89 -12.42 0.58 0.87
N ASP A 90 -13.40 1.08 1.64
CA ASP A 90 -14.27 2.17 1.20
C ASP A 90 -13.51 3.50 1.08
N SER A 91 -12.41 3.65 1.81
CA SER A 91 -11.50 4.80 1.68
C SER A 91 -10.57 4.72 0.46
N GLN A 92 -10.46 3.56 -0.17
CA GLN A 92 -9.57 3.32 -1.32
C GLN A 92 -10.34 3.29 -2.65
N LEU A 93 -11.55 2.71 -2.67
CA LEU A 93 -12.36 2.53 -3.87
C LEU A 93 -13.32 3.73 -4.04
N PHE A 94 -13.28 4.38 -5.21
CA PHE A 94 -14.04 5.62 -5.46
C PHE A 94 -14.65 5.71 -6.86
N MET A 95 -14.38 4.76 -7.74
CA MET A 95 -14.97 4.69 -9.08
C MET A 95 -16.30 3.92 -9.09
N SER A 96 -16.99 3.90 -10.22
CA SER A 96 -18.29 3.24 -10.34
C SER A 96 -18.19 1.73 -10.38
N THR A 97 -17.18 1.18 -11.05
CA THR A 97 -16.96 -0.26 -11.24
C THR A 97 -15.56 -0.69 -10.81
N VAL A 98 -15.39 -2.00 -10.57
CA VAL A 98 -14.07 -2.59 -10.26
C VAL A 98 -13.08 -2.31 -11.38
N PHE A 99 -13.47 -2.46 -12.64
CA PHE A 99 -12.60 -2.17 -13.78
C PHE A 99 -12.07 -0.73 -13.74
N GLU A 100 -12.97 0.24 -13.52
CA GLU A 100 -12.60 1.65 -13.50
C GLU A 100 -11.64 1.99 -12.34
N ASP A 101 -11.86 1.43 -11.15
CA ASP A 101 -10.96 1.62 -10.01
C ASP A 101 -9.57 1.01 -10.27
N VAL A 102 -9.53 -0.24 -10.77
CA VAL A 102 -8.26 -0.93 -11.05
C VAL A 102 -7.50 -0.25 -12.20
N ALA A 103 -8.22 0.29 -13.21
CA ALA A 103 -7.64 1.00 -14.34
C ALA A 103 -7.18 2.42 -14.00
N PHE A 104 -7.66 3.00 -12.90
CA PHE A 104 -7.44 4.42 -12.59
C PHE A 104 -5.96 4.79 -12.50
N ALA A 105 -5.20 4.06 -11.70
CA ALA A 105 -3.79 4.38 -11.51
C ALA A 105 -2.95 4.12 -12.77
N PRO A 106 -3.04 2.97 -13.47
CA PRO A 106 -2.36 2.77 -14.75
C PRO A 106 -2.65 3.86 -15.79
N ARG A 107 -3.89 4.35 -15.89
CA ARG A 107 -4.25 5.49 -16.75
C ARG A 107 -3.58 6.78 -16.32
N ASN A 108 -3.54 7.08 -15.03
CA ASN A 108 -2.89 8.28 -14.48
C ASN A 108 -1.36 8.28 -14.74
N TYR A 109 -0.74 7.12 -14.85
CA TYR A 109 0.65 6.98 -15.27
C TYR A 109 0.84 7.07 -16.79
N GLY A 110 -0.23 7.34 -17.53
CA GLY A 110 -0.17 7.57 -18.97
C GLY A 110 0.05 6.31 -19.81
N LEU A 111 -0.28 5.13 -19.29
CA LEU A 111 -0.16 3.89 -20.06
C LEU A 111 -1.20 3.85 -21.18
N PRO A 112 -0.85 3.27 -22.36
CA PRO A 112 -1.81 3.02 -23.42
C PRO A 112 -2.97 2.13 -22.95
N GLU A 113 -4.19 2.37 -23.43
CA GLU A 113 -5.38 1.66 -22.98
C GLU A 113 -5.28 0.12 -23.13
N GLU A 114 -4.61 -0.36 -24.16
CA GLU A 114 -4.33 -1.80 -24.34
C GLU A 114 -3.50 -2.37 -23.16
N GLU A 115 -2.49 -1.64 -22.70
CA GLU A 115 -1.67 -2.06 -21.56
C GLU A 115 -2.44 -1.92 -20.25
N VAL A 116 -3.28 -0.89 -20.11
CA VAL A 116 -4.19 -0.73 -18.97
C VAL A 116 -5.11 -1.95 -18.85
N GLU A 117 -5.79 -2.31 -19.93
CA GLU A 117 -6.71 -3.45 -19.94
C GLU A 117 -6.00 -4.77 -19.60
N LYS A 118 -4.81 -4.97 -20.15
CA LYS A 118 -3.97 -6.14 -19.86
C LYS A 118 -3.59 -6.21 -18.38
N ARG A 119 -3.18 -5.10 -17.77
CA ARG A 119 -2.83 -5.03 -16.34
C ARG A 119 -4.03 -5.26 -15.45
N VAL A 120 -5.17 -4.67 -15.76
CA VAL A 120 -6.43 -4.89 -15.04
C VAL A 120 -6.80 -6.37 -15.05
N ASN A 121 -6.87 -6.98 -16.24
CA ASN A 121 -7.22 -8.39 -16.37
C ASN A 121 -6.23 -9.31 -15.64
N HIS A 122 -4.94 -8.98 -15.70
CA HIS A 122 -3.91 -9.72 -14.96
C HIS A 122 -4.09 -9.61 -13.45
N ALA A 123 -4.29 -8.40 -12.92
CA ALA A 123 -4.50 -8.16 -11.48
C ALA A 123 -5.75 -8.90 -10.96
N LEU A 124 -6.87 -8.80 -11.66
CA LEU A 124 -8.10 -9.51 -11.29
C LEU A 124 -7.92 -11.03 -11.28
N LYS A 125 -7.18 -11.57 -12.27
CA LYS A 125 -6.88 -13.00 -12.37
C LYS A 125 -5.97 -13.50 -11.25
N GLN A 126 -4.96 -12.72 -10.84
CA GLN A 126 -4.04 -13.09 -9.76
C GLN A 126 -4.77 -13.36 -8.43
N ILE A 127 -5.90 -12.70 -8.19
CA ILE A 127 -6.67 -12.85 -6.95
C ILE A 127 -8.06 -13.46 -7.18
N HIS A 128 -8.30 -14.04 -8.37
CA HIS A 128 -9.50 -14.81 -8.73
C HIS A 128 -10.83 -14.05 -8.63
N ILE A 129 -10.83 -12.75 -9.00
CA ILE A 129 -12.04 -11.90 -9.00
C ILE A 129 -12.42 -11.38 -10.39
N GLU A 130 -12.06 -12.06 -11.47
CA GLU A 130 -12.40 -11.68 -12.85
C GLU A 130 -13.91 -11.48 -13.04
N HIS A 131 -14.72 -12.28 -12.34
CA HIS A 131 -16.17 -12.22 -12.36
C HIS A 131 -16.75 -10.93 -11.75
N LEU A 132 -15.94 -10.15 -11.02
CA LEU A 132 -16.33 -8.87 -10.44
C LEU A 132 -15.96 -7.67 -11.33
N ARG A 133 -15.29 -7.88 -12.46
CA ARG A 133 -14.72 -6.81 -13.30
C ARG A 133 -15.68 -5.64 -13.55
N ASP A 134 -16.91 -5.94 -13.94
CA ASP A 134 -17.92 -4.93 -14.31
C ASP A 134 -18.92 -4.66 -13.18
N LYS A 135 -18.68 -5.24 -11.98
CA LYS A 135 -19.55 -5.06 -10.82
C LYS A 135 -19.41 -3.65 -10.26
N GLN A 136 -20.53 -3.06 -9.90
CA GLN A 136 -20.58 -1.74 -9.26
C GLN A 136 -20.11 -1.83 -7.80
N ILE A 137 -19.20 -0.96 -7.41
CA ILE A 137 -18.54 -0.97 -6.09
C ILE A 137 -19.57 -0.92 -4.94
N TYR A 138 -20.63 -0.13 -5.07
CA TYR A 138 -21.64 -0.01 -4.02
C TYR A 138 -22.50 -1.27 -3.82
N LYS A 139 -22.44 -2.23 -4.75
CA LYS A 139 -23.13 -3.55 -4.66
C LYS A 139 -22.25 -4.67 -4.13
N MET A 140 -21.03 -4.35 -3.75
CA MET A 140 -20.05 -5.34 -3.30
C MET A 140 -20.10 -5.55 -1.79
N SER A 141 -19.86 -6.79 -1.37
CA SER A 141 -19.60 -7.11 0.04
C SER A 141 -18.25 -6.53 0.51
N GLY A 142 -18.03 -6.43 1.83
CA GLY A 142 -16.77 -5.96 2.38
C GLY A 142 -15.56 -6.78 1.92
N GLY A 143 -15.70 -8.11 1.84
CA GLY A 143 -14.65 -9.00 1.32
C GLY A 143 -14.36 -8.77 -0.17
N GLU A 144 -15.40 -8.61 -1.00
CA GLU A 144 -15.22 -8.28 -2.42
C GLU A 144 -14.53 -6.93 -2.62
N LYS A 145 -14.90 -5.91 -1.82
CA LYS A 145 -14.24 -4.59 -1.83
C LYS A 145 -12.77 -4.70 -1.42
N LYS A 146 -12.46 -5.52 -0.40
CA LYS A 146 -11.07 -5.76 0.02
C LYS A 146 -10.26 -6.39 -1.11
N MET A 147 -10.82 -7.38 -1.81
CA MET A 147 -10.15 -7.99 -2.95
C MET A 147 -9.97 -6.97 -4.10
N ALA A 148 -11.00 -6.17 -4.42
CA ALA A 148 -10.89 -5.11 -5.42
C ALA A 148 -9.81 -4.08 -5.05
N SER A 149 -9.72 -3.65 -3.78
CA SER A 149 -8.67 -2.73 -3.32
C SER A 149 -7.26 -3.31 -3.45
N ILE A 150 -7.09 -4.61 -3.29
CA ILE A 150 -5.81 -5.29 -3.58
C ILE A 150 -5.53 -5.26 -5.09
N ALA A 151 -6.55 -5.53 -5.95
CA ALA A 151 -6.38 -5.48 -7.39
C ALA A 151 -5.92 -4.11 -7.91
N THR A 152 -6.42 -3.00 -7.32
CA THR A 152 -5.96 -1.64 -7.70
C THR A 152 -4.46 -1.47 -7.52
N ILE A 153 -3.90 -2.08 -6.47
CA ILE A 153 -2.47 -2.03 -6.19
C ILE A 153 -1.68 -2.96 -7.11
N LEU A 154 -2.17 -4.20 -7.34
CA LEU A 154 -1.49 -5.16 -8.21
C LEU A 154 -1.38 -4.68 -9.66
N ALA A 155 -2.36 -3.93 -10.17
CA ALA A 155 -2.34 -3.36 -11.51
C ALA A 155 -1.21 -2.33 -11.71
N MET A 156 -0.69 -1.76 -10.63
CA MET A 156 0.45 -0.85 -10.65
C MET A 156 1.79 -1.58 -10.75
N THR A 157 1.83 -2.89 -10.46
CA THR A 157 3.06 -3.69 -10.40
C THR A 157 4.14 -3.07 -9.49
N PRO A 158 3.82 -2.73 -8.23
CA PRO A 158 4.77 -2.12 -7.32
C PRO A 158 5.84 -3.13 -6.89
N ASP A 159 7.03 -2.63 -6.52
CA ASP A 159 8.11 -3.47 -6.00
C ASP A 159 7.87 -3.86 -4.53
N ILE A 160 7.11 -3.04 -3.80
CA ILE A 160 6.79 -3.23 -2.37
C ILE A 160 5.27 -3.12 -2.18
N ILE A 161 4.68 -4.07 -1.46
CA ILE A 161 3.27 -4.01 -1.08
C ILE A 161 3.16 -3.87 0.43
N LEU A 162 2.50 -2.82 0.88
CA LEU A 162 2.14 -2.58 2.28
C LEU A 162 0.67 -2.87 2.49
N MET A 163 0.35 -3.65 3.51
CA MET A 163 -1.03 -3.98 3.86
C MET A 163 -1.29 -3.61 5.31
N ASP A 164 -2.22 -2.68 5.54
CA ASP A 164 -2.66 -2.32 6.89
C ASP A 164 -3.88 -3.18 7.26
N GLU A 165 -3.71 -4.05 8.26
CA GLU A 165 -4.72 -5.00 8.75
C GLU A 165 -5.42 -5.81 7.64
N PRO A 166 -4.67 -6.60 6.84
CA PRO A 166 -5.19 -7.25 5.63
C PRO A 166 -6.30 -8.28 5.88
N SER A 167 -6.40 -8.85 7.09
CA SER A 167 -7.37 -9.87 7.45
C SER A 167 -8.75 -9.30 7.85
N ILE A 168 -8.87 -8.01 8.09
CA ILE A 168 -10.17 -7.39 8.39
C ILE A 168 -11.06 -7.49 7.15
N SER A 169 -12.28 -7.95 7.34
CA SER A 169 -13.31 -8.19 6.30
C SER A 169 -13.08 -9.41 5.40
N LEU A 170 -12.03 -10.20 5.62
CA LEU A 170 -11.88 -11.52 5.01
C LEU A 170 -12.41 -12.59 5.96
N ASP A 171 -13.29 -13.44 5.43
CA ASP A 171 -13.84 -14.58 6.20
C ASP A 171 -12.70 -15.60 6.44
N PRO A 172 -12.41 -15.97 7.69
CA PRO A 172 -11.40 -17.00 7.96
C PRO A 172 -11.92 -18.36 7.46
N ARG A 173 -11.38 -18.87 6.38
CA ARG A 173 -11.60 -20.25 5.89
C ARG A 173 -10.43 -21.13 6.20
#